data_1330d28a90fecfb3c7fc6771d4a99e04
#
_entry.id   1330d28a90fecfb3c7fc6771d4a99e04
#
_cell.length_a   1.000
_cell.length_b   1.000
_cell.length_c   1.000
_cell.angle_alpha   90.00
_cell.angle_beta   90.00
_cell.angle_gamma   90.00
#
_symmetry.space_group_name_H-M   'P 1'
#
loop_
_entity.id
_entity.type
_entity.pdbx_description
1 polymer ?
#
loop_
_entity_poly.entity_id
_entity_poly.type
_entity_poly.pdbx_seq_one_letter_code
_entity_poly.pdbx_strand_id
1 'polypeptide(L)' 'MSRENGTVKWFNDAKGFGFISRENGEDVFVHFRSIQGSGFKSLQEGQKVSFTVVQGQKGLQADAVQPL' A
#
# COMPACT_ATOMS: atom_id res chain seq x y z
N MET A 1 -7.45 -15.13 2.42
CA MET A 1 -6.38 -14.30 2.96
C MET A 1 -6.99 -13.14 3.72
N SER A 2 -6.43 -12.82 4.85
CA SER A 2 -6.96 -11.75 5.67
C SER A 2 -6.36 -10.41 5.25
N ARG A 3 -7.16 -9.36 5.43
CA ARG A 3 -6.67 -8.01 5.18
C ARG A 3 -5.93 -7.51 6.40
N GLU A 4 -4.98 -6.62 6.16
CA GLU A 4 -4.24 -5.96 7.22
C GLU A 4 -4.48 -4.47 7.13
N ASN A 5 -4.23 -3.78 8.22
CA ASN A 5 -4.28 -2.33 8.27
C ASN A 5 -2.86 -1.80 8.42
N GLY A 6 -2.63 -0.64 7.84
CA GLY A 6 -1.34 0.00 7.97
C GLY A 6 -1.44 1.48 7.71
N THR A 7 -0.29 2.12 7.73
CA THR A 7 -0.18 3.56 7.53
C THR A 7 0.82 3.82 6.41
N VAL A 8 0.46 4.68 5.48
CA VAL A 8 1.35 5.01 4.38
C VAL A 8 2.58 5.73 4.94
N LYS A 9 3.74 5.14 4.71
CA LYS A 9 5.00 5.71 5.16
C LYS A 9 5.44 6.84 4.23
N TRP A 10 5.37 6.59 2.94
CA TRP A 10 5.56 7.60 1.91
C TRP A 10 5.04 7.06 0.59
N PHE A 11 4.72 7.96 -0.32
CA PHE A 11 4.27 7.57 -1.66
C PHE A 11 4.73 8.63 -2.65
N ASN A 12 5.28 8.20 -3.78
CA ASN A 12 5.76 9.09 -4.83
C ASN A 12 4.78 9.03 -5.99
N ASP A 13 3.99 10.09 -6.16
CA ASP A 13 2.96 10.14 -7.21
C ASP A 13 3.57 10.09 -8.61
N ALA A 14 4.70 10.71 -8.79
CA ALA A 14 5.33 10.78 -10.11
C ALA A 14 5.80 9.41 -10.56
N LYS A 15 6.32 8.62 -9.64
CA LYS A 15 6.80 7.27 -9.94
C LYS A 15 5.74 6.20 -9.73
N GLY A 16 4.70 6.50 -8.96
CA GLY A 16 3.58 5.60 -8.76
C GLY A 16 3.81 4.48 -7.78
N PHE A 17 4.70 4.67 -6.79
CA PHE A 17 4.92 3.64 -5.78
C PHE A 17 5.33 4.26 -4.45
N GLY A 18 5.27 3.44 -3.41
CA GLY A 18 5.66 3.85 -2.07
C GLY A 18 5.72 2.66 -1.14
N PHE A 19 5.67 2.95 0.15
CA PHE A 19 5.72 1.92 1.19
C PHE A 19 4.66 2.19 2.24
N ILE A 20 4.15 1.09 2.80
CA ILE A 20 3.16 1.12 3.87
C ILE A 20 3.77 0.45 5.10
N SER A 21 3.67 1.11 6.25
CA SER A 21 4.08 0.52 7.52
C SER A 21 2.96 -0.37 8.03
N ARG A 22 3.29 -1.61 8.34
CA ARG A 22 2.33 -2.55 8.91
C ARG A 22 2.35 -2.44 10.41
N GLU A 23 1.24 -2.79 11.03
CA GLU A 23 1.17 -2.79 12.49
C GLU A 23 2.06 -3.86 13.10
N ASN A 24 2.11 -5.03 12.45
CA ASN A 24 2.91 -6.14 12.94
C ASN A 24 3.73 -6.70 11.80
N GLY A 25 4.95 -6.19 11.63
CA GLY A 25 5.83 -6.72 10.63
C GLY A 25 6.55 -5.66 9.86
N GLU A 26 7.19 -6.07 8.79
CA GLU A 26 8.01 -5.18 7.98
C GLU A 26 7.14 -4.33 7.05
N ASP A 27 7.70 -3.21 6.60
CA ASP A 27 7.06 -2.37 5.61
C ASP A 27 6.81 -3.18 4.34
N VAL A 28 5.74 -2.81 3.62
CA VAL A 28 5.42 -3.48 2.36
C VAL A 28 5.43 -2.44 1.24
N PHE A 29 5.88 -2.89 0.07
CA PHE A 29 5.87 -2.09 -1.14
C PHE A 29 4.44 -1.94 -1.64
N VAL A 30 4.10 -0.77 -2.17
CA VAL A 30 2.80 -0.55 -2.80
C VAL A 30 2.99 0.16 -4.13
N HIS A 31 2.30 -0.32 -5.16
CA HIS A 31 2.31 0.28 -6.48
C HIS A 31 0.92 0.86 -6.76
N PHE A 32 0.85 1.94 -7.55
CA PHE A 32 -0.44 2.59 -7.78
C PHE A 32 -1.49 1.64 -8.36
N ARG A 33 -1.05 0.61 -9.09
CA ARG A 33 -1.97 -0.39 -9.66
C ARG A 33 -2.64 -1.25 -8.60
N SER A 34 -2.06 -1.30 -7.42
CA SER A 34 -2.62 -2.07 -6.31
C SER A 34 -3.63 -1.30 -5.50
N ILE A 35 -3.80 -0.01 -5.77
CA ILE A 35 -4.76 0.83 -5.06
C ILE A 35 -6.12 0.69 -5.74
N GLN A 36 -7.13 0.31 -4.98
CA GLN A 36 -8.47 0.14 -5.51
C GLN A 36 -9.18 1.48 -5.62
N GLY A 37 -10.08 1.57 -6.59
CA GLY A 37 -10.85 2.77 -6.82
C GLY A 37 -10.73 3.22 -8.26
N SER A 38 -11.45 4.29 -8.60
CA SER A 38 -11.41 4.88 -9.93
C SER A 38 -10.79 6.26 -9.84
N GLY A 39 -10.28 6.73 -10.98
CA GLY A 39 -9.66 8.03 -11.06
C GLY A 39 -8.19 8.01 -10.66
N PHE A 40 -7.72 9.14 -10.18
CA PHE A 40 -6.31 9.29 -9.80
C PHE A 40 -6.01 8.47 -8.53
N LYS A 41 -5.04 7.60 -8.65
CA LYS A 41 -4.69 6.67 -7.57
C LYS A 41 -3.42 7.15 -6.89
N SER A 42 -3.58 7.70 -5.71
CA SER A 42 -2.49 8.26 -4.95
C SER A 42 -2.72 8.01 -3.47
N LEU A 43 -1.63 7.99 -2.72
CA LEU A 43 -1.67 7.85 -1.27
C LEU A 43 -0.89 8.99 -0.66
N GLN A 44 -1.28 9.39 0.55
CA GLN A 44 -0.60 10.45 1.27
C GLN A 44 0.12 9.88 2.48
N GLU A 45 1.23 10.50 2.83
CA GLU A 45 1.98 10.11 4.01
C GLU A 45 1.09 10.20 5.24
N GLY A 46 1.11 9.15 6.05
CA GLY A 46 0.29 9.09 7.25
C GLY A 46 -1.12 8.60 7.05
N GLN A 47 -1.53 8.37 5.80
CA GLN A 47 -2.88 7.91 5.51
C GLN A 47 -3.08 6.46 5.98
N LYS A 48 -4.24 6.19 6.58
CA LYS A 48 -4.59 4.83 7.02
C LYS A 48 -5.20 4.06 5.86
N VAL A 49 -4.76 2.83 5.67
CA VAL A 49 -5.21 1.99 4.57
C VAL A 49 -5.40 0.56 5.04
N SER A 50 -6.18 -0.19 4.29
CA SER A 50 -6.26 -1.65 4.46
C SER A 50 -5.82 -2.32 3.17
N PHE A 51 -5.27 -3.51 3.29
CA PHE A 51 -4.69 -4.19 2.13
C PHE A 51 -4.46 -5.67 2.44
N THR A 52 -4.18 -6.44 1.40
CA THR A 52 -3.68 -7.81 1.57
C THR A 52 -2.18 -7.81 1.25
N VAL A 53 -1.45 -8.74 1.86
CA VAL A 53 -0.01 -8.85 1.62
C VAL A 53 0.25 -10.01 0.69
N VAL A 54 1.00 -9.77 -0.37
CA VAL A 54 1.36 -10.80 -1.33
C VAL A 54 2.86 -10.79 -1.54
N GLN A 55 3.40 -11.90 -2.02
CA GLN A 55 4.81 -11.99 -2.35
C GLN A 55 5.05 -11.40 -3.73
N GLY A 56 5.84 -10.34 -3.80
CA GLY A 56 6.20 -9.71 -5.05
C GLY A 56 7.65 -10.00 -5.43
N GLN A 57 8.07 -9.44 -6.54
CA GLN A 57 9.44 -9.64 -7.02
C GLN A 57 10.46 -8.98 -6.10
N LYS A 58 10.10 -7.89 -5.47
CA LYS A 58 10.99 -7.14 -4.59
C LYS A 58 10.79 -7.49 -3.11
N GLY A 59 9.98 -8.50 -2.83
CA GLY A 59 9.64 -8.90 -1.47
C GLY A 59 8.16 -8.74 -1.24
N LEU A 60 7.75 -8.55 0.01
CA LEU A 60 6.33 -8.41 0.33
C LEU A 60 5.78 -7.11 -0.24
N GLN A 61 4.58 -7.19 -0.77
CA GLN A 61 3.91 -6.01 -1.30
C GLN A 61 2.43 -6.00 -0.95
N ALA A 62 1.86 -4.80 -0.90
CA ALA A 62 0.44 -4.62 -0.62
C ALA A 62 -0.36 -4.77 -1.89
N ASP A 63 -1.53 -5.41 -1.78
CA ASP A 63 -2.45 -5.58 -2.89
C ASP A 63 -3.84 -5.19 -2.43
N ALA A 64 -4.70 -4.84 -3.38
CA ALA A 64 -6.09 -4.45 -3.08
C ALA A 64 -6.15 -3.38 -2.00
N VAL A 65 -5.32 -2.37 -2.11
CA VAL A 65 -5.20 -1.30 -1.12
C VAL A 65 -6.43 -0.40 -1.16
N GLN A 66 -7.00 -0.16 0.01
CA GLN A 66 -8.16 0.73 0.13
C GLN A 66 -7.92 1.73 1.25
N PRO A 67 -8.25 3.00 1.04
CA PRO A 67 -8.23 3.97 2.13
C PRO A 67 -9.25 3.59 3.20
N LEU A 68 -8.91 3.84 4.43
CA LEU A 68 -9.83 3.63 5.55
C LEU A 68 -10.67 4.87 5.81
#